data_aed7698596c16044226a2496b1206b66
#
_entry.id   aed7698596c16044226a2496b1206b66
#
_cell.length_a   1.000
_cell.length_b   1.000
_cell.length_c   1.000
_cell.angle_alpha   90.00
_cell.angle_beta   90.00
_cell.angle_gamma   90.00
#
_symmetry.space_group_name_H-M   'P 1'
#
loop_
_entity.id
_entity.type
_entity.pdbx_description
1 polymer ?
#
loop_
_entity_poly.entity_id
_entity_poly.type
_entity_poly.pdbx_seq_one_letter_code
_entity_poly.pdbx_strand_id
1 'polypeptide(L)'
;MKKGLIFIAFSTLFFSTMEIAIKLVATEFNPMQLNFLRFLIGSIILSPLAIRHLKGSGFSLDKSKVLYFLFSGFMCVVVSMTFFQMAIVYSKASTVAILFSCNAVFVIPFAYFFLKEKLTKLSILSLASSLIGMICIVNPENLTNVTGITLSLLAAVTFALYGIIGRKGSLKFGFDGVVQSSFSFLAGSLELLLLILVTKISFVANWLQSVGLSKFSNIPVLQGISWSSVPALIYLGVFVTGLGFSFYFLAMEATSASTASLVFFIKPALAPVLALFILGEAITLNVFAGIVLILAGSCVELFSDNRQAKLEKLAQAHALAKQAVGSTNQAHFR
;
A
#
# COMPACT_ATOMS: atom_id res chain seq x y z
N MET A 1 -10.73 -18.05 0.08
CA MET A 1 -10.49 -17.49 1.43
C MET A 1 -9.14 -17.91 2.03
N LYS A 2 -8.77 -19.20 2.19
CA LYS A 2 -7.47 -19.59 2.81
C LYS A 2 -6.24 -18.98 2.13
N LYS A 3 -6.17 -18.97 0.80
CA LYS A 3 -5.05 -18.34 0.05
C LYS A 3 -4.94 -16.83 0.28
N GLY A 4 -6.08 -16.12 0.31
CA GLY A 4 -6.07 -14.67 0.57
C GLY A 4 -5.54 -14.33 1.96
N LEU A 5 -5.91 -15.09 2.99
CA LEU A 5 -5.39 -14.90 4.36
C LEU A 5 -3.88 -15.14 4.45
N ILE A 6 -3.33 -16.12 3.70
CA ILE A 6 -1.89 -16.37 3.63
C ILE A 6 -1.18 -15.14 3.02
N PHE A 7 -1.71 -14.60 1.92
CA PHE A 7 -1.16 -13.40 1.28
C PHE A 7 -1.23 -12.18 2.20
N ILE A 8 -2.33 -12.00 2.96
CA ILE A 8 -2.46 -10.95 3.98
C ILE A 8 -1.38 -11.12 5.05
N ALA A 9 -1.16 -12.33 5.58
CA ALA A 9 -0.18 -12.60 6.63
C ALA A 9 1.25 -12.24 6.18
N PHE A 10 1.68 -12.70 4.99
CA PHE A 10 3.01 -12.38 4.47
C PHE A 10 3.17 -10.89 4.16
N SER A 11 2.18 -10.26 3.52
CA SER A 11 2.23 -8.83 3.25
C SER A 11 2.30 -8.00 4.54
N THR A 12 1.52 -8.39 5.56
CA THR A 12 1.56 -7.74 6.89
C THR A 12 2.93 -7.84 7.52
N LEU A 13 3.54 -9.03 7.50
CA LEU A 13 4.88 -9.24 8.05
C LEU A 13 5.92 -8.33 7.39
N PHE A 14 5.96 -8.32 6.06
CA PHE A 14 6.93 -7.49 5.33
C PHE A 14 6.66 -5.99 5.50
N PHE A 15 5.40 -5.57 5.47
CA PHE A 15 5.07 -4.15 5.65
C PHE A 15 5.26 -3.66 7.09
N SER A 16 5.17 -4.53 8.10
CA SER A 16 5.40 -4.13 9.49
C SER A 16 6.86 -3.87 9.82
N THR A 17 7.78 -4.37 9.01
CA THR A 17 9.23 -4.12 9.15
C THR A 17 9.74 -3.01 8.23
N MET A 18 8.91 -2.48 7.33
CA MET A 18 9.32 -1.54 6.27
C MET A 18 9.92 -0.25 6.84
N GLU A 19 9.22 0.42 7.74
CA GLU A 19 9.65 1.70 8.31
C GLU A 19 10.93 1.52 9.14
N ILE A 20 11.05 0.40 9.84
CA ILE A 20 12.22 0.06 10.65
C ILE A 20 13.43 -0.12 9.73
N ALA A 21 13.29 -0.93 8.68
CA ALA A 21 14.37 -1.19 7.74
C ALA A 21 14.82 0.09 7.00
N ILE A 22 13.87 0.96 6.61
CA ILE A 22 14.18 2.27 6.03
C ILE A 22 14.91 3.16 7.05
N LYS A 23 14.47 3.19 8.31
CA LYS A 23 15.07 4.02 9.34
C LYS A 23 16.51 3.61 9.65
N LEU A 24 16.80 2.31 9.64
CA LEU A 24 18.16 1.78 9.86
C LEU A 24 19.16 2.25 8.81
N VAL A 25 18.74 2.50 7.58
CA VAL A 25 19.62 2.96 6.49
C VAL A 25 19.41 4.43 6.11
N ALA A 26 18.61 5.17 6.87
CA ALA A 26 18.23 6.54 6.57
C ALA A 26 19.41 7.53 6.56
N THR A 27 20.51 7.20 7.22
CA THR A 27 21.74 8.01 7.23
C THR A 27 22.66 7.73 6.05
N GLU A 28 22.51 6.56 5.41
CA GLU A 28 23.37 6.12 4.32
C GLU A 28 22.80 6.47 2.94
N PHE A 29 21.50 6.60 2.83
CA PHE A 29 20.82 6.88 1.57
C PHE A 29 20.08 8.23 1.59
N ASN A 30 20.13 8.91 0.43
CA ASN A 30 19.13 9.93 0.17
C ASN A 30 17.72 9.26 0.10
N PRO A 31 16.66 9.85 0.71
CA PRO A 31 15.32 9.24 0.74
C PRO A 31 14.77 8.89 -0.66
N MET A 32 15.01 9.74 -1.64
CA MET A 32 14.54 9.50 -3.02
C MET A 32 15.37 8.44 -3.74
N GLN A 33 16.69 8.40 -3.49
CA GLN A 33 17.57 7.34 -3.96
C GLN A 33 17.10 5.98 -3.45
N LEU A 34 16.87 5.84 -2.15
CA LEU A 34 16.38 4.61 -1.54
C LEU A 34 15.03 4.20 -2.12
N ASN A 35 14.13 5.18 -2.31
CA ASN A 35 12.83 4.94 -2.93
C ASN A 35 12.98 4.39 -4.35
N PHE A 36 13.81 5.03 -5.18
CA PHE A 36 14.11 4.58 -6.54
C PHE A 36 14.67 3.14 -6.54
N LEU A 37 15.72 2.90 -5.75
CA LEU A 37 16.42 1.62 -5.76
C LEU A 37 15.54 0.45 -5.30
N ARG A 38 14.78 0.60 -4.20
CA ARG A 38 13.94 -0.49 -3.70
C ARG A 38 12.80 -0.86 -4.67
N PHE A 39 12.22 0.11 -5.36
CA PHE A 39 11.17 -0.16 -6.35
C PHE A 39 11.74 -0.74 -7.64
N LEU A 40 12.91 -0.28 -8.08
CA LEU A 40 13.62 -0.85 -9.23
C LEU A 40 13.99 -2.32 -8.95
N ILE A 41 14.60 -2.62 -7.80
CA ILE A 41 14.92 -4.01 -7.41
C ILE A 41 13.65 -4.85 -7.35
N GLY A 42 12.58 -4.36 -6.71
CA GLY A 42 11.31 -5.06 -6.62
C GLY A 42 10.72 -5.38 -8.00
N SER A 43 10.76 -4.42 -8.93
CA SER A 43 10.27 -4.63 -10.29
C SER A 43 11.10 -5.66 -11.06
N ILE A 44 12.44 -5.59 -10.97
CA ILE A 44 13.34 -6.52 -11.65
C ILE A 44 13.11 -7.96 -11.16
N ILE A 45 13.03 -8.15 -9.85
CA ILE A 45 12.81 -9.48 -9.25
C ILE A 45 11.45 -10.08 -9.63
N LEU A 46 10.42 -9.25 -9.74
CA LEU A 46 9.08 -9.70 -10.13
C LEU A 46 8.91 -9.87 -11.64
N SER A 47 9.72 -9.20 -12.46
CA SER A 47 9.56 -9.18 -13.92
C SER A 47 9.52 -10.57 -14.57
N PRO A 48 10.39 -11.54 -14.22
CA PRO A 48 10.32 -12.87 -14.84
C PRO A 48 8.99 -13.58 -14.57
N LEU A 49 8.45 -13.44 -13.35
CA LEU A 49 7.17 -14.04 -12.98
C LEU A 49 6.01 -13.32 -13.65
N ALA A 50 6.04 -11.97 -13.66
CA ALA A 50 5.03 -11.16 -14.34
C ALA A 50 4.95 -11.47 -15.84
N ILE A 51 6.10 -11.56 -16.53
CA ILE A 51 6.17 -11.91 -17.96
C ILE A 51 5.63 -13.32 -18.20
N ARG A 52 5.95 -14.27 -17.31
CA ARG A 52 5.42 -15.65 -17.42
C ARG A 52 3.89 -15.69 -17.29
N HIS A 53 3.31 -14.94 -16.34
CA HIS A 53 1.86 -14.85 -16.19
C HIS A 53 1.20 -14.20 -17.41
N LEU A 54 1.81 -13.15 -17.97
CA LEU A 54 1.30 -12.51 -19.19
C LEU A 54 1.30 -13.44 -20.41
N LYS A 55 2.39 -14.20 -20.62
CA LYS A 55 2.47 -15.16 -21.72
C LYS A 55 1.40 -16.25 -21.64
N GLY A 56 1.04 -16.67 -20.43
CA GLY A 56 -0.01 -17.67 -20.20
C GLY A 56 -1.43 -17.15 -20.42
N SER A 57 -1.66 -15.84 -20.32
CA SER A 57 -2.99 -15.22 -20.40
C SER A 57 -3.34 -14.60 -21.76
N GLY A 58 -2.44 -14.65 -22.76
CA GLY A 58 -2.64 -13.97 -24.04
C GLY A 58 -2.67 -12.44 -23.95
N PHE A 59 -2.18 -11.88 -22.83
CA PHE A 59 -2.17 -10.46 -22.58
C PHE A 59 -1.16 -9.74 -23.49
N SER A 60 -1.62 -8.71 -24.21
CA SER A 60 -0.76 -7.82 -25.00
C SER A 60 -0.65 -6.45 -24.32
N LEU A 61 0.56 -5.87 -24.29
CA LEU A 61 0.78 -4.51 -23.84
C LEU A 61 0.36 -3.55 -24.98
N ASP A 62 -0.83 -2.96 -24.83
CA ASP A 62 -1.31 -1.87 -25.67
C ASP A 62 -1.08 -0.50 -25.01
N LYS A 63 -1.27 0.57 -25.79
CA LYS A 63 -1.08 1.96 -25.32
C LYS A 63 -1.89 2.28 -24.05
N SER A 64 -3.10 1.73 -23.91
CA SER A 64 -3.96 1.98 -22.76
C SER A 64 -3.39 1.37 -21.49
N LYS A 65 -2.83 0.15 -21.59
CA LYS A 65 -2.21 -0.55 -20.46
C LYS A 65 -0.88 0.07 -20.07
N VAL A 66 -0.07 0.50 -21.06
CA VAL A 66 1.18 1.24 -20.78
C VAL A 66 0.87 2.54 -20.04
N LEU A 67 -0.09 3.34 -20.52
CA LEU A 67 -0.51 4.58 -19.84
C LEU A 67 -1.06 4.30 -18.44
N TYR A 68 -1.77 3.20 -18.27
CA TYR A 68 -2.26 2.78 -16.95
C TYR A 68 -1.09 2.46 -16.00
N PHE A 69 -0.08 1.70 -16.42
CA PHE A 69 1.08 1.38 -15.57
C PHE A 69 1.94 2.61 -15.26
N LEU A 70 2.09 3.53 -16.21
CA LEU A 70 2.73 4.84 -15.97
C LEU A 70 1.96 5.59 -14.88
N PHE A 71 0.66 5.80 -15.04
CA PHE A 71 -0.14 6.50 -14.04
C PHE A 71 -0.15 5.81 -12.67
N SER A 72 -0.26 4.48 -12.65
CA SER A 72 -0.24 3.68 -11.42
C SER A 72 1.14 3.73 -10.75
N GLY A 73 2.23 3.67 -11.52
CA GLY A 73 3.60 3.81 -11.05
C GLY A 73 3.90 5.20 -10.50
N PHE A 74 3.46 6.24 -11.21
CA PHE A 74 3.54 7.63 -10.74
C PHE A 74 2.85 7.81 -9.39
N MET A 75 1.61 7.37 -9.26
CA MET A 75 0.85 7.48 -8.01
C MET A 75 1.50 6.73 -6.85
N CYS A 76 2.04 5.54 -7.10
CA CYS A 76 2.71 4.75 -6.07
C CYS A 76 4.09 5.30 -5.74
N VAL A 77 5.03 5.24 -6.72
CA VAL A 77 6.45 5.43 -6.46
C VAL A 77 6.80 6.91 -6.34
N VAL A 78 6.29 7.73 -7.27
CA VAL A 78 6.64 9.15 -7.31
C VAL A 78 5.87 9.94 -6.25
N VAL A 79 4.57 9.73 -6.11
CA VAL A 79 3.75 10.53 -5.19
C VAL A 79 3.71 9.91 -3.80
N SER A 80 3.07 8.75 -3.66
CA SER A 80 2.78 8.18 -2.33
C SER A 80 4.04 7.84 -1.55
N MET A 81 4.96 7.12 -2.18
CA MET A 81 6.17 6.66 -1.50
C MET A 81 7.23 7.75 -1.32
N THR A 82 7.16 8.85 -2.06
CA THR A 82 7.95 10.05 -1.76
C THR A 82 7.47 10.69 -0.46
N PHE A 83 6.15 10.91 -0.30
CA PHE A 83 5.61 11.39 0.96
C PHE A 83 5.96 10.47 2.13
N PHE A 84 5.85 9.16 1.92
CA PHE A 84 6.18 8.16 2.92
C PHE A 84 7.66 8.20 3.34
N GLN A 85 8.59 8.24 2.39
CA GLN A 85 10.02 8.34 2.67
C GLN A 85 10.37 9.63 3.43
N MET A 86 9.79 10.75 3.01
CA MET A 86 10.00 12.02 3.70
C MET A 86 9.38 12.01 5.10
N ALA A 87 8.23 11.36 5.30
CA ALA A 87 7.64 11.19 6.62
C ALA A 87 8.60 10.49 7.61
N ILE A 88 9.28 9.43 7.16
CA ILE A 88 10.27 8.68 7.99
C ILE A 88 11.49 9.55 8.34
N VAL A 89 11.87 10.49 7.47
CA VAL A 89 12.94 11.45 7.77
C VAL A 89 12.55 12.38 8.92
N TYR A 90 11.30 12.83 8.95
CA TYR A 90 10.82 13.83 9.92
C TYR A 90 10.18 13.24 11.17
N SER A 91 9.83 11.95 11.19
CA SER A 91 9.11 11.32 12.31
C SER A 91 9.74 10.00 12.74
N LYS A 92 9.26 9.48 13.89
CA LYS A 92 9.59 8.13 14.35
C LYS A 92 9.02 7.08 13.40
N ALA A 93 9.72 5.95 13.24
CA ALA A 93 9.27 4.86 12.38
C ALA A 93 7.91 4.31 12.82
N SER A 94 7.69 4.15 14.13
CA SER A 94 6.41 3.72 14.71
C SER A 94 5.27 4.67 14.38
N THR A 95 5.48 5.98 14.51
CA THR A 95 4.46 7.00 14.19
C THR A 95 4.07 6.95 12.71
N VAL A 96 5.05 6.88 11.81
CA VAL A 96 4.79 6.76 10.36
C VAL A 96 4.06 5.47 10.04
N ALA A 97 4.47 4.34 10.63
CA ALA A 97 3.83 3.04 10.42
C ALA A 97 2.34 3.07 10.78
N ILE A 98 2.00 3.68 11.92
CA ILE A 98 0.61 3.78 12.38
C ILE A 98 -0.20 4.73 11.50
N LEU A 99 0.29 5.95 11.24
CA LEU A 99 -0.42 6.93 10.42
C LEU A 99 -0.57 6.46 8.96
N PHE A 100 0.46 5.83 8.40
CA PHE A 100 0.36 5.24 7.07
C PHE A 100 -0.66 4.10 7.01
N SER A 101 -0.80 3.33 8.09
CA SER A 101 -1.80 2.25 8.18
C SER A 101 -3.24 2.78 8.13
N CYS A 102 -3.45 4.06 8.44
CA CYS A 102 -4.75 4.71 8.24
C CYS A 102 -5.18 4.80 6.76
N ASN A 103 -4.32 4.37 5.80
CA ASN A 103 -4.76 4.22 4.41
C ASN A 103 -6.00 3.32 4.29
N ALA A 104 -6.15 2.31 5.14
CA ALA A 104 -7.35 1.47 5.20
C ALA A 104 -8.65 2.28 5.41
N VAL A 105 -8.58 3.35 6.21
CA VAL A 105 -9.68 4.29 6.43
C VAL A 105 -10.09 4.99 5.13
N PHE A 106 -9.11 5.32 4.29
CA PHE A 106 -9.34 5.98 3.00
C PHE A 106 -9.74 5.00 1.90
N VAL A 107 -9.30 3.73 1.98
CA VAL A 107 -9.71 2.67 1.04
C VAL A 107 -11.22 2.49 1.05
N ILE A 108 -11.88 2.49 2.22
CA ILE A 108 -13.33 2.26 2.34
C ILE A 108 -14.15 3.25 1.50
N PRO A 109 -14.04 4.58 1.68
CA PRO A 109 -14.78 5.53 0.85
C PRO A 109 -14.35 5.48 -0.62
N PHE A 110 -13.07 5.28 -0.92
CA PHE A 110 -12.63 5.17 -2.31
C PHE A 110 -13.16 3.91 -3.00
N ALA A 111 -13.21 2.77 -2.31
CA ALA A 111 -13.83 1.55 -2.82
C ALA A 111 -15.33 1.76 -3.12
N TYR A 112 -16.04 2.46 -2.25
CA TYR A 112 -17.44 2.83 -2.50
C TYR A 112 -17.59 3.70 -3.75
N PHE A 113 -16.83 4.80 -3.88
CA PHE A 113 -16.98 5.73 -5.01
C PHE A 113 -16.46 5.16 -6.33
N PHE A 114 -15.30 4.50 -6.33
CA PHE A 114 -14.62 4.09 -7.57
C PHE A 114 -14.87 2.65 -7.98
N LEU A 115 -15.09 1.73 -7.03
CA LEU A 115 -15.34 0.31 -7.27
C LEU A 115 -16.81 -0.07 -7.07
N LYS A 116 -17.65 0.87 -6.57
CA LYS A 116 -19.07 0.66 -6.23
C LYS A 116 -19.27 -0.45 -5.20
N GLU A 117 -18.29 -0.67 -4.31
CA GLU A 117 -18.42 -1.56 -3.16
C GLU A 117 -19.46 -0.99 -2.18
N LYS A 118 -20.24 -1.86 -1.53
CA LYS A 118 -21.35 -1.42 -0.65
C LYS A 118 -20.81 -0.92 0.69
N LEU A 119 -21.16 0.29 1.08
CA LEU A 119 -20.93 0.81 2.44
C LEU A 119 -21.99 0.25 3.39
N THR A 120 -21.54 -0.45 4.43
CA THR A 120 -22.43 -0.90 5.51
C THR A 120 -22.39 0.06 6.70
N LYS A 121 -23.37 -0.08 7.62
CA LYS A 121 -23.32 0.62 8.90
C LYS A 121 -22.10 0.21 9.74
N LEU A 122 -21.65 -1.04 9.60
CA LEU A 122 -20.44 -1.54 10.27
C LEU A 122 -19.18 -0.91 9.67
N SER A 123 -19.10 -0.73 8.35
CA SER A 123 -17.98 -0.02 7.71
C SER A 123 -17.89 1.44 8.16
N ILE A 124 -19.02 2.11 8.36
CA ILE A 124 -19.05 3.47 8.91
C ILE A 124 -18.56 3.49 10.37
N LEU A 125 -18.97 2.51 11.19
CA LEU A 125 -18.50 2.39 12.57
C LEU A 125 -16.99 2.11 12.63
N SER A 126 -16.49 1.21 11.77
CA SER A 126 -15.05 0.94 11.60
C SER A 126 -14.27 2.20 11.26
N LEU A 127 -14.77 2.95 10.27
CA LEU A 127 -14.19 4.22 9.85
C LEU A 127 -14.11 5.24 10.99
N ALA A 128 -15.22 5.41 11.74
CA ALA A 128 -15.28 6.33 12.87
C ALA A 128 -14.29 5.94 13.98
N SER A 129 -14.26 4.65 14.37
CA SER A 129 -13.32 4.13 15.38
C SER A 129 -11.87 4.36 14.97
N SER A 130 -11.52 4.10 13.69
CA SER A 130 -10.17 4.27 13.16
C SER A 130 -9.77 5.75 13.10
N LEU A 131 -10.69 6.66 12.75
CA LEU A 131 -10.44 8.11 12.78
C LEU A 131 -10.18 8.62 14.20
N ILE A 132 -10.97 8.18 15.18
CA ILE A 132 -10.74 8.54 16.60
C ILE A 132 -9.37 8.02 17.05
N GLY A 133 -9.05 6.76 16.73
CA GLY A 133 -7.74 6.17 17.03
C GLY A 133 -6.59 6.96 16.41
N MET A 134 -6.72 7.41 15.17
CA MET A 134 -5.74 8.26 14.50
C MET A 134 -5.55 9.61 15.24
N ILE A 135 -6.64 10.26 15.66
CA ILE A 135 -6.59 11.51 16.43
C ILE A 135 -5.86 11.31 17.76
N CYS A 136 -6.12 10.19 18.46
CA CYS A 136 -5.39 9.85 19.69
C CYS A 136 -3.88 9.73 19.47
N ILE A 137 -3.45 9.11 18.34
CA ILE A 137 -2.03 8.92 18.01
C ILE A 137 -1.36 10.26 17.67
N VAL A 138 -2.03 11.07 16.86
CA VAL A 138 -1.53 12.39 16.45
C VAL A 138 -1.35 13.31 17.64
N ASN A 139 -2.18 13.15 18.69
CA ASN A 139 -2.20 13.98 19.88
C ASN A 139 -2.14 15.49 19.55
N PRO A 140 -3.26 16.11 19.13
CA PRO A 140 -3.29 17.50 18.65
C PRO A 140 -2.79 18.55 19.66
N GLU A 141 -2.82 18.22 20.96
CA GLU A 141 -2.35 19.11 22.03
C GLU A 141 -0.83 19.18 22.12
N ASN A 142 -0.11 18.17 21.59
CA ASN A 142 1.34 18.06 21.65
C ASN A 142 1.93 17.69 20.26
N LEU A 143 1.64 18.51 19.26
CA LEU A 143 2.15 18.32 17.90
C LEU A 143 3.66 18.61 17.84
N THR A 144 4.47 17.58 18.03
CA THR A 144 5.94 17.70 18.00
C THR A 144 6.50 17.68 16.58
N ASN A 145 5.76 17.19 15.58
CA ASN A 145 6.27 17.09 14.22
C ASN A 145 5.17 17.13 13.14
N VAL A 146 4.61 18.32 12.94
CA VAL A 146 3.50 18.55 11.99
C VAL A 146 3.87 18.11 10.57
N THR A 147 5.10 18.36 10.13
CA THR A 147 5.57 17.99 8.78
C THR A 147 5.52 16.48 8.58
N GLY A 148 6.07 15.70 9.51
CA GLY A 148 6.08 14.25 9.40
C GLY A 148 4.68 13.63 9.48
N ILE A 149 3.80 14.18 10.32
CA ILE A 149 2.38 13.78 10.43
C ILE A 149 1.65 14.03 9.11
N THR A 150 1.76 15.26 8.58
CA THR A 150 1.10 15.66 7.32
C THR A 150 1.57 14.77 6.15
N LEU A 151 2.88 14.55 6.05
CA LEU A 151 3.46 13.68 5.01
C LEU A 151 3.00 12.23 5.15
N SER A 152 2.87 11.71 6.38
CA SER A 152 2.34 10.37 6.64
C SER A 152 0.89 10.23 6.17
N LEU A 153 0.05 11.22 6.46
CA LEU A 153 -1.35 11.22 6.04
C LEU A 153 -1.51 11.38 4.53
N LEU A 154 -0.72 12.25 3.89
CA LEU A 154 -0.70 12.38 2.43
C LEU A 154 -0.24 11.07 1.77
N ALA A 155 0.77 10.40 2.34
CA ALA A 155 1.19 9.08 1.89
C ALA A 155 0.05 8.05 2.02
N ALA A 156 -0.68 8.04 3.14
CA ALA A 156 -1.79 7.13 3.38
C ALA A 156 -2.95 7.32 2.39
N VAL A 157 -3.37 8.57 2.14
CA VAL A 157 -4.42 8.90 1.17
C VAL A 157 -4.02 8.49 -0.25
N THR A 158 -2.82 8.88 -0.68
CA THR A 158 -2.34 8.60 -2.04
C THR A 158 -2.06 7.12 -2.25
N PHE A 159 -1.65 6.38 -1.21
CA PHE A 159 -1.51 4.94 -1.25
C PHE A 159 -2.87 4.22 -1.36
N ALA A 160 -3.88 4.70 -0.64
CA ALA A 160 -5.24 4.18 -0.77
C ALA A 160 -5.76 4.33 -2.20
N LEU A 161 -5.54 5.51 -2.82
CA LEU A 161 -5.85 5.72 -4.25
C LEU A 161 -5.10 4.75 -5.16
N TYR A 162 -3.80 4.55 -4.94
CA TYR A 162 -3.02 3.57 -5.69
C TYR A 162 -3.61 2.15 -5.59
N GLY A 163 -4.00 1.72 -4.39
CA GLY A 163 -4.66 0.43 -4.18
C GLY A 163 -5.95 0.28 -5.01
N ILE A 164 -6.79 1.31 -5.01
CA ILE A 164 -8.03 1.33 -5.80
C ILE A 164 -7.76 1.37 -7.31
N ILE A 165 -6.77 2.14 -7.76
CA ILE A 165 -6.32 2.15 -9.16
C ILE A 165 -5.87 0.74 -9.55
N GLY A 166 -5.06 0.08 -8.72
CA GLY A 166 -4.59 -1.29 -8.93
C GLY A 166 -5.74 -2.28 -9.07
N ARG A 167 -6.70 -2.24 -8.14
CA ARG A 167 -7.89 -3.10 -8.19
C ARG A 167 -8.73 -2.87 -9.45
N LYS A 168 -8.99 -1.60 -9.79
CA LYS A 168 -9.75 -1.24 -10.99
C LYS A 168 -9.03 -1.69 -12.27
N GLY A 169 -7.71 -1.58 -12.31
CA GLY A 169 -6.89 -2.04 -13.43
C GLY A 169 -6.93 -3.56 -13.60
N SER A 170 -6.77 -4.31 -12.50
CA SER A 170 -6.89 -5.77 -12.50
C SER A 170 -8.26 -6.21 -13.03
N LEU A 171 -9.35 -5.62 -12.55
CA LEU A 171 -10.71 -5.91 -13.02
C LEU A 171 -10.93 -5.54 -14.51
N LYS A 172 -10.33 -4.44 -14.97
CA LYS A 172 -10.51 -3.96 -16.35
C LYS A 172 -9.67 -4.71 -17.37
N PHE A 173 -8.42 -5.04 -17.02
CA PHE A 173 -7.42 -5.55 -17.96
C PHE A 173 -7.06 -7.02 -17.75
N GLY A 174 -7.52 -7.66 -16.67
CA GLY A 174 -7.36 -9.10 -16.41
C GLY A 174 -5.94 -9.53 -16.02
N PHE A 175 -5.13 -8.62 -15.45
CA PHE A 175 -3.80 -8.98 -14.91
C PHE A 175 -3.86 -9.20 -13.40
N ASP A 176 -2.89 -9.93 -12.87
CA ASP A 176 -2.78 -10.24 -11.44
C ASP A 176 -1.89 -9.24 -10.67
N GLY A 177 -1.83 -9.41 -9.35
CA GLY A 177 -1.08 -8.54 -8.45
C GLY A 177 0.42 -8.55 -8.66
N VAL A 178 0.98 -9.63 -9.23
CA VAL A 178 2.40 -9.69 -9.57
C VAL A 178 2.69 -8.79 -10.77
N VAL A 179 1.84 -8.87 -11.79
CA VAL A 179 1.91 -8.00 -12.99
C VAL A 179 1.69 -6.55 -12.59
N GLN A 180 0.67 -6.27 -11.77
CA GLN A 180 0.40 -4.93 -11.24
C GLN A 180 1.63 -4.34 -10.54
N SER A 181 2.22 -5.07 -9.59
CA SER A 181 3.38 -4.61 -8.83
C SER A 181 4.60 -4.42 -9.74
N SER A 182 4.94 -5.44 -10.56
CA SER A 182 6.13 -5.41 -11.41
C SER A 182 6.12 -4.22 -12.39
N PHE A 183 5.06 -4.07 -13.18
CA PHE A 183 5.01 -3.04 -14.23
C PHE A 183 4.79 -1.63 -13.67
N SER A 184 3.96 -1.47 -12.64
CA SER A 184 3.81 -0.17 -11.98
C SER A 184 5.10 0.29 -11.32
N PHE A 185 5.84 -0.63 -10.69
CA PHE A 185 7.11 -0.28 -10.05
C PHE A 185 8.19 0.03 -11.06
N LEU A 186 8.26 -0.69 -12.18
CA LEU A 186 9.18 -0.38 -13.26
C LEU A 186 8.88 1.01 -13.82
N ALA A 187 7.63 1.29 -14.17
CA ALA A 187 7.21 2.58 -14.68
C ALA A 187 7.52 3.71 -13.69
N GLY A 188 7.08 3.58 -12.43
CA GLY A 188 7.33 4.59 -11.41
C GLY A 188 8.80 4.76 -11.04
N SER A 189 9.62 3.70 -11.11
CA SER A 189 11.06 3.80 -10.92
C SER A 189 11.73 4.59 -12.06
N LEU A 190 11.32 4.36 -13.30
CA LEU A 190 11.83 5.12 -14.44
C LEU A 190 11.43 6.59 -14.36
N GLU A 191 10.19 6.88 -13.98
CA GLU A 191 9.70 8.24 -13.76
C GLU A 191 10.47 8.93 -12.63
N LEU A 192 10.70 8.24 -11.51
CA LEU A 192 11.49 8.78 -10.40
C LEU A 192 12.96 8.99 -10.79
N LEU A 193 13.53 8.08 -11.60
CA LEU A 193 14.88 8.25 -12.15
C LEU A 193 14.96 9.52 -13.02
N LEU A 194 13.99 9.76 -13.90
CA LEU A 194 13.95 10.98 -14.71
C LEU A 194 13.89 12.22 -13.82
N LEU A 195 13.06 12.22 -12.76
CA LEU A 195 13.02 13.31 -11.80
C LEU A 195 14.37 13.49 -11.08
N ILE A 196 15.01 12.41 -10.63
CA ILE A 196 16.34 12.44 -10.02
C ILE A 196 17.36 13.07 -10.97
N LEU A 197 17.35 12.69 -12.24
CA LEU A 197 18.26 13.27 -13.24
C LEU A 197 18.00 14.76 -13.47
N VAL A 198 16.75 15.20 -13.45
CA VAL A 198 16.38 16.62 -13.53
C VAL A 198 16.94 17.41 -12.34
N THR A 199 16.98 16.84 -11.14
CA THR A 199 17.55 17.52 -9.96
C THR A 199 19.07 17.75 -10.06
N LYS A 200 19.76 17.12 -11.03
CA LYS A 200 21.21 17.30 -11.29
C LYS A 200 21.51 18.46 -12.23
N ILE A 201 20.50 19.03 -12.88
CA ILE A 201 20.66 20.23 -13.72
C ILE A 201 20.92 21.40 -12.77
N SER A 202 22.04 22.12 -12.97
CA SER A 202 22.52 23.17 -12.06
C SER A 202 21.46 24.22 -11.74
N PHE A 203 20.66 24.64 -12.73
CA PHE A 203 19.57 25.59 -12.52
C PHE A 203 18.51 25.02 -11.52
N VAL A 204 18.08 23.77 -11.72
CA VAL A 204 17.09 23.11 -10.87
C VAL A 204 17.67 22.86 -9.47
N ALA A 205 18.91 22.38 -9.40
CA ALA A 205 19.60 22.13 -8.14
C ALA A 205 19.70 23.40 -7.28
N ASN A 206 20.12 24.51 -7.87
CA ASN A 206 20.25 25.80 -7.19
C ASN A 206 18.87 26.35 -6.76
N TRP A 207 17.87 26.23 -7.62
CA TRP A 207 16.50 26.65 -7.28
C TRP A 207 15.95 25.82 -6.10
N LEU A 208 16.10 24.49 -6.11
CA LEU A 208 15.67 23.63 -5.00
C LEU A 208 16.36 23.99 -3.68
N GLN A 209 17.65 24.36 -3.73
CA GLN A 209 18.38 24.82 -2.55
C GLN A 209 17.86 26.17 -2.05
N SER A 210 17.57 27.11 -2.96
CA SER A 210 17.08 28.45 -2.61
C SER A 210 15.70 28.45 -1.95
N VAL A 211 14.84 27.47 -2.30
CA VAL A 211 13.50 27.31 -1.69
C VAL A 211 13.49 26.38 -0.47
N GLY A 212 14.66 25.98 0.06
CA GLY A 212 14.78 25.14 1.25
C GLY A 212 14.56 23.63 1.01
N LEU A 213 14.52 23.19 -0.25
CA LEU A 213 14.32 21.79 -0.65
C LEU A 213 15.65 21.09 -0.94
N SER A 214 16.69 21.33 -0.14
CA SER A 214 18.05 20.81 -0.35
C SER A 214 18.12 19.28 -0.45
N LYS A 215 17.24 18.55 0.24
CA LYS A 215 17.15 17.08 0.17
C LYS A 215 16.73 16.55 -1.20
N PHE A 216 16.14 17.40 -2.03
CA PHE A 216 15.73 17.08 -3.40
C PHE A 216 16.70 17.62 -4.45
N SER A 217 17.80 18.26 -4.04
CA SER A 217 18.83 18.80 -4.93
C SER A 217 19.96 17.79 -5.10
N ASN A 218 20.46 17.63 -6.33
CA ASN A 218 21.58 16.75 -6.68
C ASN A 218 21.45 15.32 -6.12
N ILE A 219 20.26 14.71 -6.21
CA ILE A 219 19.99 13.40 -5.66
C ILE A 219 20.95 12.36 -6.29
N PRO A 220 21.68 11.56 -5.48
CA PRO A 220 22.55 10.52 -6.00
C PRO A 220 21.70 9.37 -6.60
N VAL A 221 22.19 8.73 -7.68
CA VAL A 221 21.55 7.54 -8.27
C VAL A 221 22.08 6.26 -7.60
N LEU A 222 23.39 6.01 -7.76
CA LEU A 222 24.09 4.83 -7.19
C LEU A 222 25.23 5.23 -6.25
N GLN A 223 25.54 6.51 -6.15
CA GLN A 223 26.63 7.00 -5.32
C GLN A 223 26.30 6.87 -3.84
N GLY A 224 27.31 6.58 -3.00
CA GLY A 224 27.16 6.51 -1.55
C GLY A 224 26.60 5.17 -1.03
N ILE A 225 26.43 4.16 -1.88
CA ILE A 225 26.00 2.83 -1.45
C ILE A 225 27.23 2.12 -0.82
N SER A 226 27.13 1.83 0.48
CA SER A 226 28.14 1.04 1.21
C SER A 226 27.80 -0.45 1.17
N TRP A 227 28.80 -1.31 1.26
CA TRP A 227 28.55 -2.76 1.35
C TRP A 227 27.75 -3.16 2.60
N SER A 228 27.81 -2.38 3.67
CA SER A 228 27.04 -2.58 4.89
C SER A 228 25.53 -2.37 4.69
N SER A 229 25.13 -1.47 3.77
CA SER A 229 23.74 -1.17 3.51
C SER A 229 23.08 -2.05 2.44
N VAL A 230 23.87 -2.79 1.65
CA VAL A 230 23.36 -3.70 0.60
C VAL A 230 22.37 -4.74 1.13
N PRO A 231 22.59 -5.44 2.26
CA PRO A 231 21.62 -6.40 2.79
C PRO A 231 20.24 -5.77 3.09
N ALA A 232 20.22 -4.58 3.68
CA ALA A 232 19.00 -3.86 3.97
C ALA A 232 18.31 -3.38 2.68
N LEU A 233 19.08 -2.93 1.69
CA LEU A 233 18.55 -2.55 0.38
C LEU A 233 17.91 -3.75 -0.35
N ILE A 234 18.55 -4.91 -0.32
CA ILE A 234 18.01 -6.16 -0.88
C ILE A 234 16.73 -6.55 -0.12
N TYR A 235 16.74 -6.50 1.20
CA TYR A 235 15.57 -6.78 2.01
C TYR A 235 14.39 -5.86 1.64
N LEU A 236 14.63 -4.55 1.58
CA LEU A 236 13.61 -3.57 1.21
C LEU A 236 13.11 -3.76 -0.23
N GLY A 237 14.01 -4.03 -1.18
CA GLY A 237 13.66 -4.19 -2.59
C GLY A 237 12.93 -5.50 -2.88
N VAL A 238 13.46 -6.63 -2.39
CA VAL A 238 12.94 -7.96 -2.71
C VAL A 238 11.74 -8.31 -1.83
N PHE A 239 11.93 -8.30 -0.50
CA PHE A 239 10.90 -8.81 0.41
C PHE A 239 9.81 -7.79 0.67
N VAL A 240 10.18 -6.57 1.07
CA VAL A 240 9.19 -5.55 1.43
C VAL A 240 8.49 -5.02 0.18
N THR A 241 9.26 -4.56 -0.82
CA THR A 241 8.66 -3.94 -2.02
C THR A 241 8.17 -5.00 -3.00
N GLY A 242 9.01 -5.92 -3.44
CA GLY A 242 8.62 -6.94 -4.41
C GLY A 242 7.52 -7.85 -3.88
N LEU A 243 7.84 -8.68 -2.90
CA LEU A 243 6.92 -9.69 -2.39
C LEU A 243 5.78 -9.08 -1.56
N GLY A 244 6.06 -8.08 -0.71
CA GLY A 244 5.05 -7.47 0.16
C GLY A 244 3.88 -6.86 -0.63
N PHE A 245 4.16 -6.05 -1.64
CA PHE A 245 3.13 -5.46 -2.51
C PHE A 245 2.46 -6.50 -3.42
N SER A 246 3.21 -7.46 -3.95
CA SER A 246 2.62 -8.54 -4.75
C SER A 246 1.61 -9.35 -3.95
N PHE A 247 1.96 -9.72 -2.71
CA PHE A 247 1.02 -10.41 -1.81
C PHE A 247 -0.17 -9.53 -1.44
N TYR A 248 0.01 -8.22 -1.27
CA TYR A 248 -1.10 -7.29 -1.04
C TYR A 248 -2.10 -7.30 -2.19
N PHE A 249 -1.66 -7.18 -3.44
CA PHE A 249 -2.55 -7.23 -4.60
C PHE A 249 -3.14 -8.61 -4.84
N LEU A 250 -2.38 -9.69 -4.64
CA LEU A 250 -2.90 -11.06 -4.71
C LEU A 250 -3.96 -11.32 -3.62
N ALA A 251 -3.80 -10.73 -2.44
CA ALA A 251 -4.84 -10.74 -1.41
C ALA A 251 -6.10 -10.02 -1.87
N MET A 252 -5.94 -8.86 -2.51
CA MET A 252 -7.03 -8.05 -3.06
C MET A 252 -7.82 -8.78 -4.16
N GLU A 253 -7.13 -9.57 -4.99
CA GLU A 253 -7.75 -10.41 -6.02
C GLU A 253 -8.48 -11.60 -5.43
N ALA A 254 -7.86 -12.27 -4.45
CA ALA A 254 -8.42 -13.45 -3.80
C ALA A 254 -9.60 -13.12 -2.85
N THR A 255 -9.78 -11.83 -2.52
CA THR A 255 -10.80 -11.34 -1.59
C THR A 255 -11.48 -10.06 -2.13
N SER A 256 -11.25 -8.92 -1.51
CA SER A 256 -11.71 -7.57 -1.90
C SER A 256 -10.66 -6.53 -1.55
N ALA A 257 -10.83 -5.29 -2.00
CA ALA A 257 -9.96 -4.19 -1.60
C ALA A 257 -10.06 -3.93 -0.09
N SER A 258 -11.27 -3.96 0.45
CA SER A 258 -11.53 -3.80 1.89
C SER A 258 -10.90 -4.93 2.70
N THR A 259 -11.08 -6.21 2.31
CA THR A 259 -10.48 -7.36 3.02
C THR A 259 -8.95 -7.34 2.95
N ALA A 260 -8.35 -6.99 1.81
CA ALA A 260 -6.89 -6.89 1.69
C ALA A 260 -6.31 -5.77 2.57
N SER A 261 -7.07 -4.71 2.83
CA SER A 261 -6.65 -3.61 3.71
C SER A 261 -6.40 -4.05 5.17
N LEU A 262 -6.84 -5.27 5.56
CA LEU A 262 -6.47 -5.90 6.83
C LEU A 262 -4.98 -5.96 7.09
N VAL A 263 -4.16 -5.99 6.05
CA VAL A 263 -2.71 -5.85 6.15
C VAL A 263 -2.35 -4.61 6.98
N PHE A 264 -3.05 -3.50 6.75
CA PHE A 264 -2.82 -2.22 7.44
C PHE A 264 -3.56 -2.11 8.78
N PHE A 265 -4.36 -3.09 9.13
CA PHE A 265 -5.01 -3.15 10.44
C PHE A 265 -4.18 -3.89 11.48
N ILE A 266 -3.43 -4.91 11.06
CA ILE A 266 -2.53 -5.65 11.95
C ILE A 266 -1.21 -4.90 12.14
N LYS A 267 -0.75 -4.19 11.08
CA LYS A 267 0.49 -3.43 11.07
C LYS A 267 0.63 -2.43 12.24
N PRO A 268 -0.39 -1.63 12.64
CA PRO A 268 -0.30 -0.70 13.77
C PRO A 268 0.00 -1.36 15.12
N ALA A 269 -0.35 -2.63 15.28
CA ALA A 269 0.01 -3.37 16.49
C ALA A 269 1.44 -3.94 16.40
N LEU A 270 1.81 -4.48 15.26
CA LEU A 270 3.09 -5.19 15.10
C LEU A 270 4.27 -4.23 14.91
N ALA A 271 4.13 -3.18 14.10
CA ALA A 271 5.24 -2.29 13.77
C ALA A 271 5.79 -1.50 14.98
N PRO A 272 4.97 -0.90 15.88
CA PRO A 272 5.50 -0.24 17.08
C PRO A 272 6.20 -1.19 18.05
N VAL A 273 5.70 -2.42 18.19
CA VAL A 273 6.35 -3.44 19.01
C VAL A 273 7.73 -3.78 18.44
N LEU A 274 7.84 -3.98 17.14
CA LEU A 274 9.12 -4.21 16.49
C LEU A 274 10.05 -2.98 16.58
N ALA A 275 9.52 -1.76 16.44
CA ALA A 275 10.28 -0.51 16.57
C ALA A 275 10.79 -0.30 18.01
N LEU A 276 10.03 -0.70 19.03
CA LEU A 276 10.48 -0.68 20.43
C LEU A 276 11.71 -1.57 20.63
N PHE A 277 11.68 -2.81 20.11
CA PHE A 277 12.80 -3.76 20.29
C PHE A 277 14.00 -3.45 19.42
N ILE A 278 13.82 -2.96 18.19
CA ILE A 278 14.90 -2.79 17.21
C ILE A 278 15.47 -1.38 17.26
N LEU A 279 14.64 -0.35 17.41
CA LEU A 279 15.04 1.06 17.38
C LEU A 279 15.00 1.74 18.76
N GLY A 280 14.50 1.06 19.80
CA GLY A 280 14.33 1.65 21.14
C GLY A 280 13.23 2.73 21.20
N GLU A 281 12.29 2.76 20.26
CA GLU A 281 11.22 3.75 20.23
C GLU A 281 10.15 3.43 21.29
N ALA A 282 9.93 4.35 22.26
CA ALA A 282 8.92 4.17 23.29
C ALA A 282 7.49 4.30 22.75
N ILE A 283 6.61 3.40 23.20
CA ILE A 283 5.17 3.46 22.94
C ILE A 283 4.52 4.27 24.07
N THR A 284 3.99 5.45 23.73
CA THR A 284 3.28 6.31 24.70
C THR A 284 1.84 5.83 24.90
N LEU A 285 1.21 6.21 26.03
CA LEU A 285 -0.15 5.78 26.37
C LEU A 285 -1.20 6.17 25.31
N ASN A 286 -1.09 7.37 24.75
CA ASN A 286 -1.97 7.86 23.69
C ASN A 286 -1.79 7.05 22.39
N VAL A 287 -0.55 6.67 22.03
CA VAL A 287 -0.27 5.77 20.90
C VAL A 287 -0.90 4.40 21.16
N PHE A 288 -0.75 3.84 22.35
CA PHE A 288 -1.36 2.57 22.71
C PHE A 288 -2.89 2.62 22.62
N ALA A 289 -3.53 3.66 23.18
CA ALA A 289 -4.99 3.84 23.10
C ALA A 289 -5.46 3.97 21.63
N GLY A 290 -4.74 4.71 20.80
CA GLY A 290 -5.05 4.83 19.39
C GLY A 290 -4.91 3.53 18.61
N ILE A 291 -3.89 2.72 18.91
CA ILE A 291 -3.72 1.37 18.32
C ILE A 291 -4.93 0.49 18.65
N VAL A 292 -5.37 0.47 19.92
CA VAL A 292 -6.53 -0.32 20.35
C VAL A 292 -7.79 0.08 19.58
N LEU A 293 -8.04 1.39 19.40
CA LEU A 293 -9.20 1.89 18.66
C LEU A 293 -9.14 1.54 17.17
N ILE A 294 -7.95 1.62 16.53
CA ILE A 294 -7.76 1.21 15.14
C ILE A 294 -7.99 -0.28 14.97
N LEU A 295 -7.45 -1.10 15.87
CA LEU A 295 -7.66 -2.55 15.85
C LEU A 295 -9.13 -2.92 16.07
N ALA A 296 -9.82 -2.26 16.99
CA ALA A 296 -11.26 -2.48 17.22
C ALA A 296 -12.08 -2.14 15.97
N GLY A 297 -11.85 -0.97 15.37
CA GLY A 297 -12.48 -0.59 14.09
C GLY A 297 -12.22 -1.63 13.00
N SER A 298 -11.01 -2.11 12.92
CA SER A 298 -10.56 -3.12 11.97
C SER A 298 -11.28 -4.46 12.13
N CYS A 299 -11.47 -4.91 13.38
CA CYS A 299 -12.26 -6.11 13.68
C CYS A 299 -13.72 -5.94 13.22
N VAL A 300 -14.30 -4.75 13.42
CA VAL A 300 -15.68 -4.45 12.96
C VAL A 300 -15.79 -4.55 11.45
N GLU A 301 -14.80 -4.03 10.67
CA GLU A 301 -14.78 -4.14 9.22
C GLU A 301 -14.67 -5.59 8.75
N LEU A 302 -13.81 -6.39 9.39
CA LEU A 302 -13.72 -7.83 9.12
C LEU A 302 -15.06 -8.54 9.28
N PHE A 303 -15.80 -8.24 10.34
CA PHE A 303 -17.14 -8.81 10.56
C PHE A 303 -18.11 -8.36 9.47
N SER A 304 -18.04 -7.10 9.04
CA SER A 304 -18.84 -6.54 7.96
C SER A 304 -18.63 -7.30 6.66
N ASP A 305 -17.37 -7.43 6.22
CA ASP A 305 -16.97 -8.09 4.97
C ASP A 305 -17.36 -9.56 4.96
N ASN A 306 -17.11 -10.28 6.05
CA ASN A 306 -17.51 -11.69 6.19
C ASN A 306 -19.02 -11.88 6.10
N ARG A 307 -19.79 -10.97 6.70
CA ARG A 307 -21.26 -11.00 6.65
C ARG A 307 -21.77 -10.72 5.25
N GLN A 308 -21.22 -9.73 4.54
CA GLN A 308 -21.59 -9.44 3.15
C GLN A 308 -21.29 -10.62 2.22
N ALA A 309 -20.07 -11.16 2.29
CA ALA A 309 -19.69 -12.32 1.48
C ALA A 309 -20.60 -13.53 1.72
N LYS A 310 -21.09 -13.74 2.94
CA LYS A 310 -22.06 -14.79 3.27
C LYS A 310 -23.43 -14.50 2.67
N LEU A 311 -23.91 -13.26 2.74
CA LEU A 311 -25.19 -12.84 2.18
C LEU A 311 -25.20 -12.95 0.65
N GLU A 312 -24.12 -12.56 -0.02
CA GLU A 312 -23.98 -12.68 -1.48
C GLU A 312 -23.99 -14.14 -1.93
N LYS A 313 -23.29 -15.03 -1.23
CA LYS A 313 -23.34 -16.48 -1.51
C LYS A 313 -24.74 -17.06 -1.35
N LEU A 314 -25.47 -16.67 -0.31
CA LEU A 314 -26.84 -17.10 -0.10
C LEU A 314 -27.76 -16.57 -1.20
N ALA A 315 -27.61 -15.30 -1.60
CA ALA A 315 -28.40 -14.71 -2.70
C ALA A 315 -28.13 -15.41 -4.03
N GLN A 316 -26.86 -15.74 -4.34
CA GLN A 316 -26.50 -16.50 -5.54
C GLN A 316 -27.06 -17.92 -5.51
N ALA A 317 -27.00 -18.62 -4.36
CA ALA A 317 -27.57 -19.96 -4.22
C ALA A 317 -29.10 -19.93 -4.41
N HIS A 318 -29.80 -18.95 -3.85
CA HIS A 318 -31.23 -18.74 -4.06
C HIS A 318 -31.58 -18.42 -5.52
N ALA A 319 -30.79 -17.61 -6.22
CA ALA A 319 -31.01 -17.30 -7.63
C ALA A 319 -30.85 -18.55 -8.52
N LEU A 320 -29.81 -19.36 -8.27
CA LEU A 320 -29.60 -20.62 -8.98
C LEU A 320 -30.72 -21.65 -8.72
N ALA A 321 -31.17 -21.77 -7.49
CA ALA A 321 -32.29 -22.65 -7.13
C ALA A 321 -33.59 -22.22 -7.83
N LYS A 322 -33.85 -20.90 -7.94
CA LYS A 322 -35.02 -20.36 -8.62
C LYS A 322 -34.99 -20.60 -10.14
N GLN A 323 -33.80 -20.53 -10.75
CA GLN A 323 -33.59 -20.88 -12.17
C GLN A 323 -33.79 -22.36 -12.42
N ALA A 324 -33.30 -23.24 -11.54
CA ALA A 324 -33.48 -24.70 -11.65
C ALA A 324 -34.96 -25.10 -11.57
N VAL A 325 -35.74 -24.52 -10.66
CA VAL A 325 -37.17 -24.74 -10.52
C VAL A 325 -37.93 -24.20 -11.75
N GLY A 326 -37.55 -23.05 -12.30
CA GLY A 326 -38.16 -22.47 -13.51
C GLY A 326 -37.93 -23.32 -14.76
N SER A 327 -36.75 -23.93 -14.91
CA SER A 327 -36.41 -24.81 -16.03
C SER A 327 -37.16 -26.16 -15.95
N THR A 328 -37.37 -26.70 -14.75
CA THR A 328 -38.12 -27.94 -14.55
C THR A 328 -39.62 -27.78 -14.87
N ASN A 329 -40.20 -26.64 -14.54
CA ASN A 329 -41.62 -26.34 -14.89
C ASN A 329 -41.83 -26.14 -16.40
N GLN A 330 -40.84 -25.60 -17.14
CA GLN A 330 -40.96 -25.49 -18.60
C GLN A 330 -40.81 -26.85 -19.35
N ALA A 331 -40.08 -27.81 -18.75
CA ALA A 331 -39.94 -29.14 -19.31
C ALA A 331 -41.19 -30.03 -19.11
N HIS A 332 -42.04 -29.70 -18.14
CA HIS A 332 -43.27 -30.44 -17.90
C HIS A 332 -44.49 -29.94 -18.75
N PHE A 333 -44.33 -28.82 -19.44
CA PHE A 333 -45.37 -28.25 -20.32
C PHE A 333 -45.06 -28.44 -21.82
N ARG A 334 -44.11 -29.26 -22.17
CA ARG A 334 -43.86 -29.77 -23.53
C ARG A 334 -44.04 -31.30 -23.56
#